data_af3d9e8a11f1335464cdaf109b363234
#
_entry.id   af3d9e8a11f1335464cdaf109b363234
#
_cell.length_a   1.000
_cell.length_b   1.000
_cell.length_c   1.000
_cell.angle_alpha   90.00
_cell.angle_beta   90.00
_cell.angle_gamma   90.00
#
_symmetry.space_group_name_H-M   'P 1'
#
loop_
_entity.id
_entity.type
_entity.pdbx_description
1 polymer ?
#
loop_
_entity_poly.entity_id
_entity_poly.type
_entity_poly.pdbx_seq_one_letter_code
_entity_poly.pdbx_strand_id
1 'polypeptide(L)'
;IVRGLRIFSRMDGNQEIKANINELLSSTLIILRSNLKHVVDVDVDLSENLPDINCQPGKLNQVFMNIITNAAHATTDTDLKRSERSVKVSTRVVTTDNVEVIQVEISDNGVGMSKETQDQIFIPFFTTKEVGKGTGLGLSIVQGILEDHNAKAEISSTIGEGTIFILSFPT
;
A
#
# COMPACT_ATOMS: atom_id res chain seq x y z
N ILE A 1 -17.49 14.08 4.80
CA ILE A 1 -17.80 12.82 5.54
C ILE A 1 -18.79 11.97 4.76
N VAL A 2 -19.89 12.51 4.22
CA VAL A 2 -20.96 11.75 3.51
C VAL A 2 -20.50 11.14 2.16
N ARG A 3 -19.56 11.75 1.44
CA ARG A 3 -19.02 11.22 0.17
C ARG A 3 -18.15 9.97 0.37
N GLY A 4 -17.30 9.94 1.39
CA GLY A 4 -16.43 8.79 1.69
C GLY A 4 -17.22 7.53 2.08
N LEU A 5 -18.30 7.68 2.85
CA LEU A 5 -19.18 6.56 3.22
C LEU A 5 -20.01 6.01 2.03
N ARG A 6 -20.30 6.82 1.02
CA ARG A 6 -21.00 6.34 -0.20
C ARG A 6 -20.10 5.50 -1.10
N ILE A 7 -18.79 5.76 -1.12
CA ILE A 7 -17.83 4.94 -1.86
C ILE A 7 -17.75 3.56 -1.19
N PHE A 8 -17.69 3.51 0.14
CA PHE A 8 -17.63 2.23 0.88
C PHE A 8 -18.87 1.35 0.68
N SER A 9 -20.07 1.93 0.62
CA SER A 9 -21.33 1.18 0.39
C SER A 9 -21.50 0.63 -1.04
N ARG A 10 -20.66 1.07 -2.00
CA ARG A 10 -20.61 0.54 -3.37
C ARG A 10 -19.49 -0.48 -3.59
N MET A 11 -18.69 -0.76 -2.54
CA MET A 11 -17.46 -1.57 -2.62
C MET A 11 -17.69 -3.08 -2.56
N ASP A 12 -18.94 -3.55 -2.37
CA ASP A 12 -19.28 -4.98 -2.30
C ASP A 12 -19.42 -5.66 -3.68
N GLY A 13 -19.10 -4.96 -4.76
CA GLY A 13 -19.16 -5.51 -6.11
C GLY A 13 -17.78 -5.75 -6.72
N ASN A 14 -17.54 -6.94 -7.24
CA ASN A 14 -16.42 -7.27 -8.14
C ASN A 14 -16.50 -6.51 -9.49
N GLN A 15 -17.15 -5.34 -9.52
CA GLN A 15 -17.39 -4.57 -10.71
C GLN A 15 -16.26 -3.56 -10.91
N GLU A 16 -15.69 -3.58 -12.12
CA GLU A 16 -14.76 -2.55 -12.55
C GLU A 16 -15.48 -1.24 -12.81
N ILE A 17 -14.96 -0.16 -12.28
CA ILE A 17 -15.44 1.20 -12.49
C ILE A 17 -14.27 2.15 -12.69
N LYS A 18 -14.51 3.31 -13.28
CA LYS A 18 -13.54 4.41 -13.27
C LYS A 18 -13.48 5.00 -11.87
N ALA A 19 -12.26 5.04 -11.31
CA ALA A 19 -12.01 5.60 -9.99
C ALA A 19 -10.64 6.30 -9.93
N ASN A 20 -10.54 7.28 -9.04
CA ASN A 20 -9.31 7.99 -8.77
C ASN A 20 -8.53 7.31 -7.63
N ILE A 21 -7.28 6.95 -7.87
CA ILE A 21 -6.42 6.28 -6.87
C ILE A 21 -6.26 7.14 -5.60
N ASN A 22 -6.17 8.47 -5.73
CA ASN A 22 -6.08 9.36 -4.57
C ASN A 22 -7.31 9.27 -3.66
N GLU A 23 -8.51 9.12 -4.23
CA GLU A 23 -9.74 8.94 -3.45
C GLU A 23 -9.72 7.60 -2.69
N LEU A 24 -9.21 6.54 -3.32
CA LEU A 24 -9.08 5.22 -2.71
C LEU A 24 -8.04 5.23 -1.57
N LEU A 25 -6.88 5.83 -1.80
CA LEU A 25 -5.86 6.01 -0.75
C LEU A 25 -6.38 6.84 0.42
N SER A 26 -7.05 7.96 0.14
CA SER A 26 -7.61 8.83 1.17
C SER A 26 -8.65 8.11 2.02
N SER A 27 -9.54 7.32 1.40
CA SER A 27 -10.54 6.53 2.14
C SER A 27 -9.88 5.42 2.97
N THR A 28 -8.86 4.75 2.45
CA THR A 28 -8.08 3.74 3.19
C THR A 28 -7.39 4.37 4.41
N LEU A 29 -6.74 5.52 4.25
CA LEU A 29 -6.07 6.23 5.34
C LEU A 29 -7.05 6.69 6.43
N ILE A 30 -8.27 7.12 6.05
CA ILE A 30 -9.32 7.46 7.03
C ILE A 30 -9.69 6.24 7.88
N ILE A 31 -9.84 5.06 7.26
CA ILE A 31 -10.16 3.81 7.96
C ILE A 31 -9.03 3.42 8.91
N LEU A 32 -7.78 3.50 8.43
CA LEU A 32 -6.60 3.12 9.21
C LEU A 32 -6.23 4.14 10.29
N ARG A 33 -6.78 5.35 10.26
CA ARG A 33 -6.38 6.47 11.12
C ARG A 33 -6.36 6.12 12.60
N SER A 34 -7.36 5.40 13.10
CA SER A 34 -7.43 5.03 14.51
C SER A 34 -6.31 4.06 14.92
N ASN A 35 -5.93 3.16 14.01
CA ASN A 35 -4.90 2.15 14.25
C ASN A 35 -3.49 2.76 14.11
N LEU A 36 -3.29 3.69 13.17
CA LEU A 36 -1.99 4.29 12.87
C LEU A 36 -1.63 5.41 13.85
N LYS A 37 -2.60 6.17 14.34
CA LYS A 37 -2.40 7.39 15.16
C LYS A 37 -1.42 7.23 16.32
N HIS A 38 -1.38 6.05 16.96
CA HIS A 38 -0.53 5.78 18.11
C HIS A 38 0.70 4.93 17.78
N VAL A 39 0.88 4.58 16.52
CA VAL A 39 1.93 3.66 16.03
C VAL A 39 2.99 4.40 15.23
N VAL A 40 2.58 5.22 14.26
CA VAL A 40 3.46 5.81 13.25
C VAL A 40 2.89 7.16 12.78
N ASP A 41 3.74 8.08 12.36
CA ASP A 41 3.33 9.28 11.64
C ASP A 41 3.21 8.96 10.15
N VAL A 42 2.10 9.39 9.54
CA VAL A 42 1.85 9.16 8.12
C VAL A 42 1.95 10.49 7.39
N ASP A 43 2.93 10.60 6.49
CA ASP A 43 3.09 11.71 5.56
C ASP A 43 2.43 11.39 4.23
N VAL A 44 1.62 12.30 3.70
CA VAL A 44 0.80 12.07 2.50
C VAL A 44 1.06 13.16 1.47
N ASP A 45 1.57 12.77 0.30
CA ASP A 45 1.92 13.64 -0.82
C ASP A 45 1.26 13.12 -2.10
N LEU A 46 0.01 13.50 -2.35
CA LEU A 46 -0.79 13.04 -3.48
C LEU A 46 -0.77 14.07 -4.61
N SER A 47 -0.45 13.62 -5.82
CA SER A 47 -0.50 14.46 -7.04
C SER A 47 -1.90 15.01 -7.30
N GLU A 48 -2.04 16.30 -7.55
CA GLU A 48 -3.33 16.96 -7.75
C GLU A 48 -4.08 16.48 -9.01
N ASN A 49 -3.35 16.12 -10.07
CA ASN A 49 -3.90 15.81 -11.40
C ASN A 49 -3.71 14.35 -11.77
N LEU A 50 -4.16 13.43 -10.92
CA LEU A 50 -4.10 11.99 -11.19
C LEU A 50 -5.27 11.58 -12.09
N PRO A 51 -5.05 10.91 -13.25
CA PRO A 51 -6.14 10.40 -14.07
C PRO A 51 -6.92 9.28 -13.37
N ASP A 52 -8.18 9.10 -13.76
CA ASP A 52 -8.97 7.95 -13.32
C ASP A 52 -8.52 6.70 -14.07
N ILE A 53 -8.56 5.56 -13.40
CA ILE A 53 -8.31 4.25 -13.99
C ILE A 53 -9.54 3.34 -13.88
N ASN A 54 -9.63 2.35 -14.76
CA ASN A 54 -10.59 1.26 -14.59
C ASN A 54 -10.07 0.29 -13.54
N CYS A 55 -10.79 0.12 -12.45
CA CYS A 55 -10.37 -0.76 -11.37
C CYS A 55 -11.55 -1.29 -10.56
N GLN A 56 -11.25 -2.24 -9.70
CA GLN A 56 -12.14 -2.70 -8.64
C GLN A 56 -11.77 -1.99 -7.32
N PRO A 57 -12.48 -0.93 -6.91
CA PRO A 57 -12.10 -0.08 -5.78
C PRO A 57 -11.87 -0.84 -4.47
N GLY A 58 -12.73 -1.81 -4.16
CA GLY A 58 -12.61 -2.64 -2.96
C GLY A 58 -11.32 -3.45 -2.93
N LYS A 59 -10.90 -3.98 -4.07
CA LYS A 59 -9.64 -4.73 -4.21
C LYS A 59 -8.43 -3.82 -4.05
N LEU A 60 -8.42 -2.64 -4.69
CA LEU A 60 -7.31 -1.70 -4.53
C LEU A 60 -7.22 -1.15 -3.11
N ASN A 61 -8.33 -0.88 -2.43
CA ASN A 61 -8.31 -0.51 -1.02
C ASN A 61 -7.69 -1.62 -0.16
N GLN A 62 -7.97 -2.89 -0.47
CA GLN A 62 -7.33 -4.03 0.21
C GLN A 62 -5.82 -4.05 -0.01
N VAL A 63 -5.35 -3.74 -1.23
CA VAL A 63 -3.91 -3.60 -1.54
C VAL A 63 -3.28 -2.52 -0.64
N PHE A 64 -3.84 -1.30 -0.67
CA PHE A 64 -3.30 -0.18 0.09
C PHE A 64 -3.33 -0.44 1.60
N MET A 65 -4.42 -1.01 2.11
CA MET A 65 -4.56 -1.38 3.52
C MET A 65 -3.47 -2.37 3.95
N ASN A 66 -3.24 -3.42 3.16
CA ASN A 66 -2.23 -4.45 3.46
C ASN A 66 -0.81 -3.85 3.50
N ILE A 67 -0.45 -3.04 2.50
CA ILE A 67 0.90 -2.47 2.42
C ILE A 67 1.11 -1.43 3.52
N ILE A 68 0.17 -0.49 3.73
CA ILE A 68 0.29 0.55 4.76
C ILE A 68 0.34 -0.07 6.17
N THR A 69 -0.47 -1.08 6.44
CA THR A 69 -0.44 -1.77 7.73
C THR A 69 0.87 -2.52 7.95
N ASN A 70 1.41 -3.16 6.90
CA ASN A 70 2.71 -3.83 6.99
C ASN A 70 3.85 -2.83 7.21
N ALA A 71 3.84 -1.70 6.51
CA ALA A 71 4.78 -0.60 6.69
C ALA A 71 4.75 -0.08 8.14
N ALA A 72 3.56 0.20 8.67
CA ALA A 72 3.41 0.65 10.05
C ALA A 72 3.94 -0.41 11.06
N HIS A 73 3.64 -1.69 10.86
CA HIS A 73 4.16 -2.75 11.72
C HIS A 73 5.69 -2.84 11.65
N ALA A 74 6.31 -2.72 10.47
CA ALA A 74 7.75 -2.77 10.32
C ALA A 74 8.46 -1.69 11.15
N THR A 75 7.84 -0.53 11.36
CA THR A 75 8.38 0.53 12.21
C THR A 75 8.32 0.19 13.69
N THR A 76 7.41 -0.69 14.13
CA THR A 76 7.28 -1.08 15.55
C THR A 76 8.35 -2.08 15.99
N ASP A 77 8.95 -2.78 15.05
CA ASP A 77 9.99 -3.78 15.31
C ASP A 77 11.41 -3.15 15.37
N THR A 78 11.48 -1.82 15.34
CA THR A 78 12.71 -1.03 15.46
C THR A 78 12.88 -0.47 16.88
N ASP A 79 14.09 0.00 17.20
CA ASP A 79 14.37 0.76 18.42
C ASP A 79 13.92 2.24 18.33
N LEU A 80 13.30 2.66 17.23
CA LEU A 80 12.81 4.01 17.02
C LEU A 80 11.73 4.38 18.03
N LYS A 81 11.83 5.60 18.59
CA LYS A 81 10.73 6.16 19.38
C LYS A 81 9.52 6.37 18.47
N ARG A 82 8.31 6.38 19.05
CA ARG A 82 7.07 6.63 18.32
C ARG A 82 7.15 7.88 17.41
N SER A 83 7.75 8.96 17.89
CA SER A 83 7.91 10.22 17.16
C SER A 83 8.91 10.18 16.00
N GLU A 84 9.66 9.10 15.86
CA GLU A 84 10.66 8.90 14.80
C GLU A 84 10.17 7.91 13.74
N ARG A 85 9.08 7.19 14.02
CA ARG A 85 8.47 6.23 13.10
C ARG A 85 7.66 6.94 12.05
N SER A 86 7.91 6.63 10.79
CA SER A 86 7.22 7.27 9.67
C SER A 86 6.85 6.29 8.57
N VAL A 87 5.68 6.53 7.99
CA VAL A 87 5.24 5.95 6.71
C VAL A 87 4.91 7.10 5.78
N LYS A 88 5.45 7.08 4.57
CA LYS A 88 5.12 8.06 3.54
C LYS A 88 4.29 7.40 2.45
N VAL A 89 3.23 8.08 2.02
CA VAL A 89 2.37 7.67 0.89
C VAL A 89 2.36 8.78 -0.13
N SER A 90 2.78 8.48 -1.34
CA SER A 90 2.77 9.47 -2.42
C SER A 90 2.23 8.89 -3.73
N THR A 91 1.72 9.77 -4.59
CA THR A 91 1.27 9.41 -5.94
C THR A 91 1.85 10.36 -6.96
N ARG A 92 2.14 9.83 -8.16
CA ARG A 92 2.61 10.63 -9.30
C ARG A 92 2.23 9.95 -10.62
N VAL A 93 2.17 10.74 -11.69
CA VAL A 93 2.13 10.22 -13.05
C VAL A 93 3.57 10.15 -13.57
N VAL A 94 3.95 9.02 -14.15
CA VAL A 94 5.27 8.79 -14.74
C VAL A 94 5.09 8.26 -16.14
N THR A 95 5.90 8.77 -17.09
CA THR A 95 5.92 8.24 -18.45
C THR A 95 7.09 7.27 -18.58
N THR A 96 6.79 6.00 -18.86
CA THR A 96 7.79 4.97 -19.10
C THR A 96 7.52 4.36 -20.48
N ASP A 97 8.51 4.33 -21.34
CA ASP A 97 8.41 3.81 -22.72
C ASP A 97 7.24 4.43 -23.53
N ASN A 98 7.01 5.74 -23.37
CA ASN A 98 5.90 6.49 -23.95
C ASN A 98 4.50 6.07 -23.47
N VAL A 99 4.41 5.34 -22.37
CA VAL A 99 3.16 4.97 -21.70
C VAL A 99 3.09 5.70 -20.37
N GLU A 100 1.98 6.39 -20.12
CA GLU A 100 1.70 6.98 -18.82
C GLU A 100 1.25 5.90 -17.84
N VAL A 101 1.84 5.90 -16.66
CA VAL A 101 1.45 5.03 -15.54
C VAL A 101 1.30 5.88 -14.28
N ILE A 102 0.36 5.50 -13.44
CA ILE A 102 0.24 6.07 -12.11
C ILE A 102 1.13 5.24 -11.19
N GLN A 103 2.07 5.90 -10.52
CA GLN A 103 2.85 5.30 -9.46
C GLN A 103 2.30 5.71 -8.09
N VAL A 104 2.08 4.70 -7.24
CA VAL A 104 1.82 4.85 -5.81
C VAL A 104 3.06 4.36 -5.08
N GLU A 105 3.69 5.24 -4.31
CA GLU A 105 4.83 4.88 -3.48
C GLU A 105 4.40 4.86 -2.02
N ILE A 106 4.72 3.77 -1.33
CA ILE A 106 4.51 3.60 0.10
C ILE A 106 5.86 3.20 0.69
N SER A 107 6.42 4.06 1.53
CA SER A 107 7.72 3.83 2.15
C SER A 107 7.63 3.94 3.67
N ASP A 108 8.46 3.15 4.36
CA ASP A 108 8.60 3.16 5.81
C ASP A 108 10.07 3.21 6.21
N ASN A 109 10.32 3.65 7.43
CA ASN A 109 11.64 3.60 8.08
C ASN A 109 11.73 2.46 9.10
N GLY A 110 11.10 1.34 8.80
CA GLY A 110 11.08 0.14 9.64
C GLY A 110 12.35 -0.70 9.57
N VAL A 111 12.26 -1.93 10.04
CA VAL A 111 13.39 -2.87 10.10
C VAL A 111 13.97 -3.25 8.74
N GLY A 112 13.24 -3.03 7.65
CA GLY A 112 13.64 -3.47 6.32
C GLY A 112 13.68 -4.99 6.16
N MET A 113 14.17 -5.45 5.01
CA MET A 113 14.20 -6.87 4.64
C MET A 113 15.50 -7.25 3.95
N SER A 114 16.00 -8.47 4.22
CA SER A 114 17.08 -9.08 3.44
C SER A 114 16.61 -9.41 2.02
N LYS A 115 17.56 -9.63 1.10
CA LYS A 115 17.21 -10.00 -0.27
C LYS A 115 16.44 -11.32 -0.32
N GLU A 116 16.82 -12.29 0.48
CA GLU A 116 16.14 -13.59 0.58
C GLU A 116 14.68 -13.41 1.04
N THR A 117 14.44 -12.50 1.97
CA THR A 117 13.07 -12.18 2.43
C THR A 117 12.28 -11.49 1.31
N GLN A 118 12.87 -10.51 0.62
CA GLN A 118 12.21 -9.81 -0.48
C GLN A 118 11.76 -10.77 -1.59
N ASP A 119 12.57 -11.81 -1.90
CA ASP A 119 12.25 -12.79 -2.92
C ASP A 119 11.08 -13.73 -2.52
N GLN A 120 10.71 -13.76 -1.24
CA GLN A 120 9.70 -14.68 -0.70
C GLN A 120 8.41 -13.99 -0.20
N ILE A 121 8.38 -12.68 -0.05
CA ILE A 121 7.27 -12.00 0.61
C ILE A 121 5.91 -12.14 -0.08
N PHE A 122 5.88 -12.48 -1.36
CA PHE A 122 4.65 -12.74 -2.12
C PHE A 122 4.23 -14.21 -2.10
N ILE A 123 5.05 -15.12 -1.55
CA ILE A 123 4.70 -16.54 -1.41
C ILE A 123 3.59 -16.66 -0.34
N PRO A 124 2.47 -17.34 -0.66
CA PRO A 124 1.39 -17.54 0.31
C PRO A 124 1.91 -18.21 1.59
N PHE A 125 1.42 -17.73 2.74
CA PHE A 125 1.79 -18.18 4.09
C PHE A 125 3.22 -17.85 4.53
N PHE A 126 4.03 -17.17 3.71
CA PHE A 126 5.33 -16.68 4.14
C PHE A 126 5.15 -15.49 5.08
N THR A 127 5.79 -15.55 6.23
CA THR A 127 5.80 -14.47 7.23
C THR A 127 7.08 -14.52 8.05
N THR A 128 7.65 -13.35 8.33
CA THR A 128 8.76 -13.18 9.28
C THR A 128 8.26 -12.85 10.69
N LYS A 129 6.96 -12.67 10.88
CA LYS A 129 6.35 -12.38 12.17
C LYS A 129 6.22 -13.65 13.01
N GLU A 130 6.20 -13.47 14.35
CA GLU A 130 5.96 -14.58 15.29
C GLU A 130 4.67 -15.34 14.97
N VAL A 131 4.66 -16.62 15.31
CA VAL A 131 3.49 -17.50 15.14
C VAL A 131 2.25 -16.86 15.77
N GLY A 132 1.20 -16.71 14.96
CA GLY A 132 -0.08 -16.12 15.38
C GLY A 132 -0.18 -14.59 15.19
N LYS A 133 0.91 -13.87 14.85
CA LYS A 133 0.90 -12.42 14.59
C LYS A 133 0.85 -12.05 13.10
N GLY A 134 1.06 -13.01 12.21
CA GLY A 134 0.99 -12.80 10.77
C GLY A 134 0.35 -14.01 10.08
N THR A 135 -0.57 -13.75 9.14
CA THR A 135 -1.21 -14.83 8.36
C THR A 135 -0.35 -15.26 7.17
N GLY A 136 0.62 -14.44 6.77
CA GLY A 136 1.42 -14.65 5.54
C GLY A 136 0.61 -14.57 4.24
N LEU A 137 -0.64 -14.10 4.29
CA LEU A 137 -1.52 -14.03 3.12
C LEU A 137 -1.65 -12.61 2.55
N GLY A 138 -1.32 -11.57 3.32
CA GLY A 138 -1.57 -10.19 2.92
C GLY A 138 -0.89 -9.80 1.61
N LEU A 139 0.40 -10.08 1.45
CA LEU A 139 1.16 -9.71 0.26
C LEU A 139 0.91 -10.63 -0.93
N SER A 140 0.60 -11.91 -0.73
CA SER A 140 0.18 -12.79 -1.83
C SER A 140 -1.18 -12.37 -2.41
N ILE A 141 -2.11 -11.89 -1.57
CA ILE A 141 -3.37 -11.28 -2.01
C ILE A 141 -3.09 -9.98 -2.78
N VAL A 142 -2.15 -9.14 -2.31
CA VAL A 142 -1.74 -7.92 -3.02
C VAL A 142 -1.27 -8.25 -4.43
N GLN A 143 -0.39 -9.25 -4.58
CA GLN A 143 0.12 -9.66 -5.89
C GLN A 143 -1.01 -10.07 -6.83
N GLY A 144 -1.93 -10.95 -6.41
CA GLY A 144 -3.06 -11.38 -7.23
C GLY A 144 -3.96 -10.22 -7.66
N ILE A 145 -4.22 -9.27 -6.75
CA ILE A 145 -5.02 -8.09 -7.10
C ILE A 145 -4.30 -7.19 -8.11
N LEU A 146 -2.99 -6.99 -7.97
CA LEU A 146 -2.20 -6.18 -8.92
C LEU A 146 -2.17 -6.84 -10.30
N GLU A 147 -2.01 -8.17 -10.38
CA GLU A 147 -2.08 -8.94 -11.62
C GLU A 147 -3.44 -8.77 -12.32
N ASP A 148 -4.55 -8.86 -11.58
CA ASP A 148 -5.91 -8.62 -12.09
C ASP A 148 -6.09 -7.20 -12.67
N HIS A 149 -5.32 -6.23 -12.19
CA HIS A 149 -5.35 -4.83 -12.67
C HIS A 149 -4.23 -4.50 -13.67
N ASN A 150 -3.49 -5.48 -14.17
CA ASN A 150 -2.29 -5.27 -15.01
C ASN A 150 -1.27 -4.30 -14.36
N ALA A 151 -1.28 -4.20 -13.06
CA ALA A 151 -0.37 -3.37 -12.28
C ALA A 151 0.89 -4.15 -11.88
N LYS A 152 1.96 -3.42 -11.58
CA LYS A 152 3.24 -4.01 -11.15
C LYS A 152 3.60 -3.49 -9.77
N ALA A 153 4.28 -4.32 -8.98
CA ALA A 153 4.92 -3.93 -7.73
C ALA A 153 6.44 -4.06 -7.85
N GLU A 154 7.13 -3.01 -7.45
CA GLU A 154 8.58 -3.01 -7.26
C GLU A 154 8.88 -2.77 -5.79
N ILE A 155 9.93 -3.41 -5.27
CA ILE A 155 10.29 -3.33 -3.87
C ILE A 155 11.78 -3.04 -3.76
N SER A 156 12.10 -2.05 -2.94
CA SER A 156 13.45 -1.75 -2.50
C SER A 156 13.47 -1.75 -0.99
N SER A 157 14.34 -2.56 -0.39
CA SER A 157 14.44 -2.65 1.07
C SER A 157 15.86 -2.93 1.50
N THR A 158 16.27 -2.29 2.59
CA THR A 158 17.57 -2.49 3.24
C THR A 158 17.33 -2.71 4.74
N ILE A 159 17.98 -3.74 5.30
CA ILE A 159 17.88 -4.01 6.74
C ILE A 159 18.32 -2.78 7.53
N GLY A 160 17.47 -2.33 8.46
CA GLY A 160 17.72 -1.18 9.31
C GLY A 160 17.42 0.19 8.69
N GLU A 161 17.05 0.26 7.41
CA GLU A 161 16.72 1.51 6.72
C GLU A 161 15.23 1.62 6.35
N GLY A 162 14.54 0.48 6.22
CA GLY A 162 13.12 0.41 5.88
C GLY A 162 12.83 -0.19 4.52
N THR A 163 11.62 0.04 4.03
CA THR A 163 11.11 -0.55 2.78
C THR A 163 10.39 0.50 1.95
N ILE A 164 10.53 0.40 0.63
CA ILE A 164 9.79 1.18 -0.36
C ILE A 164 9.06 0.20 -1.27
N PHE A 165 7.73 0.34 -1.34
CA PHE A 165 6.88 -0.29 -2.34
C PHE A 165 6.51 0.74 -3.39
N ILE A 166 6.69 0.42 -4.66
CA ILE A 166 6.22 1.21 -5.80
C ILE A 166 5.23 0.37 -6.58
N LEU A 167 3.97 0.82 -6.62
CA LEU A 167 2.90 0.19 -7.39
C LEU A 167 2.66 1.02 -8.65
N SER A 168 2.74 0.40 -9.82
CA SER A 168 2.55 1.07 -11.10
C SER A 168 1.27 0.56 -11.76
N PHE A 169 0.32 1.46 -11.97
CA PHE A 169 -0.98 1.18 -12.59
C PHE A 169 -1.03 1.76 -13.99
N PRO A 170 -1.46 1.01 -15.03
CA PRO A 170 -1.71 1.56 -16.36
C PRO A 170 -2.88 2.55 -16.32
N THR A 171 -2.80 3.61 -17.13
CA THR A 171 -3.86 4.63 -17.30
C THR A 171 -4.82 4.27 -18.43
#